data_fc937863a2fa67b777170a0f1928ae0b
#
_entry.id   fc937863a2fa67b777170a0f1928ae0b
#
_cell.length_a   1.000
_cell.length_b   1.000
_cell.length_c   1.000
_cell.angle_alpha   90.00
_cell.angle_beta   90.00
_cell.angle_gamma   90.00
#
_symmetry.space_group_name_H-M   'P 1'
#
loop_
_entity.id
_entity.type
_entity.pdbx_description
1 polymer ?
#
loop_
_entity_poly.entity_id
_entity_poly.type
_entity_poly.pdbx_seq_one_letter_code
_entity_poly.pdbx_strand_id
1 'polypeptide(L)'
;MNSVSIISFQRGQSAARRSALATLAVLGLFGFCSAAKAADKPPLAPDASVPFSTNSRLSASLEFGLPALAADIERDIPRRLASIDERISCVHRRVLFWKVNANCDVWGYVERSGPVSLYGRGDRVYGSVPIDGALEGQGANRFTARIHGETEASATIEASVRPRLDRDWSLDLDFSDGFRWSEPPVLRVMGREIPLAKYAEPRIRSELGAVRSRALAAVRRLDLHDKAATAWRHAFEPIELSDSPAIWLQMVPQGVAFAGMQAGSRTLRGSIELSGTAQTVIGQNPPAVTATELPPLGESVNSPGTFDVILPVRIGYDVLKDRLMQAIQAMPPVAGLAVRDIDIYPSSGKLVVGLRVAGTAGTGPDAGQWVYLTGAVQVDADGRMIRLSSLDVITNDEGLSALVNPIAAQLASKFNVDYGVAYDNLLSAANAKLDRPLKDGFRMEGHLASAGLAGVSLPADGVVIAVRASGELKILYGL
;
A
#
# COMPACT_ATOMS: atom_id res chain seq x y z
N MET A 1 -28.42 9.33 -44.35
CA MET A 1 -28.34 9.45 -45.81
C MET A 1 -27.49 8.32 -46.31
N ASN A 2 -28.19 7.40 -46.90
CA ASN A 2 -27.94 6.58 -48.10
C ASN A 2 -26.90 5.48 -47.96
N SER A 3 -27.29 4.29 -47.91
CA SER A 3 -27.96 3.33 -48.85
C SER A 3 -26.92 2.38 -49.40
N VAL A 4 -27.07 1.05 -49.05
CA VAL A 4 -27.76 0.00 -49.80
C VAL A 4 -27.00 -0.51 -51.02
N SER A 5 -26.70 -1.81 -51.05
CA SER A 5 -27.16 -2.90 -51.96
C SER A 5 -26.15 -4.03 -51.95
N ILE A 6 -26.41 -5.24 -51.45
CA ILE A 6 -27.15 -6.39 -51.99
C ILE A 6 -26.96 -6.57 -53.51
N ILE A 7 -26.35 -7.67 -53.90
CA ILE A 7 -26.78 -8.51 -55.01
C ILE A 7 -26.22 -9.93 -54.84
N SER A 8 -27.15 -10.89 -54.81
CA SER A 8 -27.06 -12.33 -54.95
C SER A 8 -27.12 -12.72 -56.46
N PHE A 9 -26.72 -13.93 -56.77
CA PHE A 9 -27.35 -14.85 -57.76
C PHE A 9 -26.33 -15.92 -58.20
N GLN A 10 -26.54 -17.11 -57.89
CA GLN A 10 -27.28 -18.25 -58.43
C GLN A 10 -26.52 -19.10 -59.48
N ARG A 11 -26.44 -20.39 -59.11
CA ARG A 11 -26.71 -21.65 -59.87
C ARG A 11 -26.19 -21.85 -61.28
N GLY A 12 -25.61 -23.03 -61.45
CA GLY A 12 -25.51 -23.72 -62.72
C GLY A 12 -25.06 -25.17 -62.55
N GLN A 13 -26.04 -26.07 -62.62
CA GLN A 13 -25.91 -27.55 -62.71
C GLN A 13 -25.60 -28.01 -64.13
N SER A 14 -24.95 -29.16 -64.28
CA SER A 14 -25.24 -30.29 -65.10
C SER A 14 -23.98 -30.95 -65.69
N ALA A 15 -23.80 -32.15 -65.49
CA ALA A 15 -24.28 -33.44 -65.88
C ALA A 15 -23.32 -34.20 -66.84
N ALA A 16 -22.89 -35.32 -66.30
CA ALA A 16 -22.73 -36.66 -66.91
C ALA A 16 -22.08 -36.87 -68.29
N ARG A 17 -21.13 -37.82 -68.34
CA ARG A 17 -21.20 -39.11 -69.06
C ARG A 17 -19.85 -39.87 -69.02
N ARG A 18 -19.90 -41.04 -68.45
CA ARG A 18 -19.49 -42.43 -68.88
C ARG A 18 -18.47 -42.59 -69.99
N SER A 19 -17.45 -43.42 -69.71
CA SER A 19 -16.93 -44.59 -70.41
C SER A 19 -15.59 -44.99 -69.79
N ALA A 20 -15.40 -46.07 -69.17
CA ALA A 20 -15.30 -47.52 -69.53
C ALA A 20 -13.84 -47.94 -69.90
N LEU A 21 -13.28 -48.82 -69.03
CA LEU A 21 -12.41 -49.96 -69.30
C LEU A 21 -11.02 -49.72 -69.96
N ALA A 22 -9.96 -49.97 -69.15
CA ALA A 22 -8.85 -50.85 -69.51
C ALA A 22 -8.04 -51.32 -68.33
N THR A 23 -8.06 -52.55 -68.01
CA THR A 23 -7.27 -53.35 -67.08
C THR A 23 -5.79 -53.39 -67.52
N LEU A 24 -4.86 -53.09 -66.67
CA LEU A 24 -3.48 -53.61 -66.71
C LEU A 24 -2.90 -53.76 -65.32
N ALA A 25 -2.73 -55.01 -64.90
CA ALA A 25 -2.05 -55.36 -63.67
C ALA A 25 -0.56 -55.15 -63.81
N VAL A 26 0.00 -54.34 -62.94
CA VAL A 26 1.42 -54.27 -62.61
C VAL A 26 1.59 -54.55 -61.15
N LEU A 27 2.08 -55.72 -60.81
CA LEU A 27 2.61 -56.01 -59.45
C LEU A 27 3.87 -55.15 -59.23
N GLY A 28 3.69 -54.06 -58.46
CA GLY A 28 4.77 -53.31 -57.92
C GLY A 28 4.87 -53.58 -56.43
N LEU A 29 6.03 -54.07 -56.00
CA LEU A 29 6.40 -54.19 -54.62
C LEU A 29 6.23 -52.82 -53.94
N PHE A 30 5.15 -52.63 -53.20
CA PHE A 30 5.06 -51.53 -52.23
C PHE A 30 5.83 -51.96 -50.97
N GLY A 31 7.08 -51.53 -50.90
CA GLY A 31 7.77 -51.43 -49.62
C GLY A 31 6.91 -50.58 -48.67
N PHE A 32 6.37 -51.21 -47.62
CA PHE A 32 5.76 -50.49 -46.51
C PHE A 32 6.83 -49.65 -45.86
N CYS A 33 7.03 -48.40 -46.31
CA CYS A 33 7.57 -47.35 -45.47
C CYS A 33 6.48 -47.11 -44.40
N SER A 34 6.61 -47.82 -43.27
CA SER A 34 5.91 -47.40 -42.05
C SER A 34 6.43 -46.00 -41.70
N ALA A 35 5.73 -45.00 -42.18
CA ALA A 35 5.92 -43.66 -41.64
C ALA A 35 5.62 -43.77 -40.15
N ALA A 36 6.67 -43.74 -39.35
CA ALA A 36 6.55 -43.62 -37.90
C ALA A 36 5.64 -42.39 -37.65
N LYS A 37 4.41 -42.65 -37.20
CA LYS A 37 3.51 -41.57 -36.76
C LYS A 37 4.25 -40.84 -35.65
N ALA A 38 4.57 -39.58 -35.88
CA ALA A 38 5.06 -38.74 -34.82
C ALA A 38 4.01 -38.70 -33.69
N ALA A 39 4.45 -38.71 -32.44
CA ALA A 39 3.58 -38.56 -31.29
C ALA A 39 2.68 -37.33 -31.50
N ASP A 40 1.38 -37.46 -31.23
CA ASP A 40 0.49 -36.31 -31.32
C ASP A 40 0.92 -35.29 -30.25
N LYS A 41 1.51 -34.19 -30.70
CA LYS A 41 1.91 -33.07 -29.84
C LYS A 41 0.69 -32.53 -29.13
N PRO A 42 0.64 -32.50 -27.77
CA PRO A 42 -0.44 -31.85 -27.05
C PRO A 42 -0.65 -30.41 -27.54
N PRO A 43 -1.90 -29.96 -27.73
CA PRO A 43 -2.17 -28.64 -28.26
C PRO A 43 -1.68 -27.56 -27.29
N LEU A 44 -1.18 -26.45 -27.83
CA LEU A 44 -0.91 -25.25 -27.04
C LEU A 44 -2.26 -24.65 -26.60
N ALA A 45 -2.56 -24.72 -25.33
CA ALA A 45 -3.81 -24.23 -24.74
C ALA A 45 -3.55 -23.57 -23.39
N PRO A 46 -3.10 -22.29 -23.41
CA PRO A 46 -2.82 -21.56 -22.19
C PRO A 46 -4.10 -21.22 -21.41
N ASP A 47 -3.95 -20.98 -20.10
CA ASP A 47 -5.03 -20.47 -19.28
C ASP A 47 -5.48 -19.11 -19.80
N ALA A 48 -6.78 -18.95 -20.07
CA ALA A 48 -7.34 -17.71 -20.58
C ALA A 48 -7.40 -16.60 -19.52
N SER A 49 -7.42 -16.97 -18.24
CA SER A 49 -7.46 -16.07 -17.11
C SER A 49 -6.70 -16.65 -15.93
N VAL A 50 -6.20 -15.79 -15.08
CA VAL A 50 -5.56 -16.17 -13.82
C VAL A 50 -6.64 -16.57 -12.82
N PRO A 51 -6.63 -17.78 -12.22
CA PRO A 51 -7.71 -18.29 -11.37
C PRO A 51 -7.71 -17.69 -9.96
N PHE A 52 -6.92 -16.67 -9.69
CA PHE A 52 -6.82 -16.01 -8.41
C PHE A 52 -6.90 -14.48 -8.56
N SER A 53 -7.38 -13.80 -7.51
CA SER A 53 -7.39 -12.33 -7.46
C SER A 53 -5.95 -11.81 -7.46
N THR A 54 -5.69 -10.76 -8.22
CA THR A 54 -4.42 -10.02 -8.20
C THR A 54 -4.52 -8.75 -7.37
N ASN A 55 -5.70 -8.45 -6.83
CA ASN A 55 -5.91 -7.26 -6.02
C ASN A 55 -5.24 -7.40 -4.66
N SER A 56 -4.43 -6.42 -4.33
CA SER A 56 -3.71 -6.29 -3.07
C SER A 56 -4.22 -5.09 -2.29
N ARG A 57 -4.25 -5.19 -0.98
CA ARG A 57 -4.59 -4.11 -0.06
C ARG A 57 -3.55 -4.00 1.03
N LEU A 58 -3.12 -2.78 1.26
CA LEU A 58 -2.20 -2.44 2.33
C LEU A 58 -2.85 -1.37 3.19
N SER A 59 -3.40 -1.75 4.34
CA SER A 59 -3.93 -0.82 5.31
C SER A 59 -2.98 -0.66 6.49
N ALA A 60 -2.77 0.58 6.91
CA ALA A 60 -1.99 0.91 8.09
C ALA A 60 -2.85 1.66 9.10
N SER A 61 -2.77 1.27 10.37
CA SER A 61 -3.28 2.06 11.48
C SER A 61 -2.28 3.14 11.85
N LEU A 62 -2.73 4.39 11.87
CA LEU A 62 -1.95 5.56 12.30
C LEU A 62 -2.30 5.85 13.75
N GLU A 63 -1.33 5.84 14.65
CA GLU A 63 -1.58 6.09 16.07
C GLU A 63 -0.63 7.18 16.59
N PHE A 64 -1.22 8.24 17.17
CA PHE A 64 -0.50 9.37 17.74
C PHE A 64 -0.73 9.43 19.24
N GLY A 65 0.34 9.49 20.02
CA GLY A 65 0.29 9.70 21.46
C GLY A 65 -0.05 11.15 21.79
N LEU A 66 -1.23 11.43 22.37
CA LEU A 66 -1.63 12.78 22.76
C LEU A 66 -0.65 13.43 23.77
N PRO A 67 -0.04 12.72 24.73
CA PRO A 67 0.98 13.29 25.60
C PRO A 67 2.21 13.78 24.84
N ALA A 68 2.68 13.06 23.83
CA ALA A 68 3.81 13.49 23.01
C ALA A 68 3.46 14.72 22.17
N LEU A 69 2.28 14.73 21.55
CA LEU A 69 1.77 15.90 20.84
C LEU A 69 1.63 17.12 21.76
N ALA A 70 1.17 16.91 23.01
CA ALA A 70 1.09 17.98 24.00
C ALA A 70 2.47 18.58 24.32
N ALA A 71 3.48 17.72 24.50
CA ALA A 71 4.86 18.13 24.75
C ALA A 71 5.47 18.89 23.57
N ASP A 72 5.16 18.50 22.33
CA ASP A 72 5.60 19.21 21.13
C ASP A 72 4.95 20.60 21.03
N ILE A 73 3.64 20.68 21.23
CA ILE A 73 2.90 21.96 21.28
C ILE A 73 3.44 22.85 22.40
N GLU A 74 3.72 22.28 23.58
CA GLU A 74 4.27 23.02 24.73
C GLU A 74 5.64 23.60 24.41
N ARG A 75 6.47 22.95 23.65
CA ARG A 75 7.80 23.43 23.22
C ARG A 75 7.69 24.66 22.32
N ASP A 76 6.64 24.69 21.47
CA ASP A 76 6.41 25.76 20.50
C ASP A 76 5.68 26.98 21.13
N ILE A 77 5.00 26.82 22.28
CA ILE A 77 4.31 27.89 22.98
C ILE A 77 5.28 28.58 23.95
N PRO A 78 5.57 29.87 23.78
CA PRO A 78 6.42 30.59 24.71
C PRO A 78 5.78 30.64 26.11
N ARG A 79 6.60 30.68 27.18
CA ARG A 79 6.08 30.78 28.54
C ARG A 79 5.30 32.09 28.75
N ARG A 80 5.83 33.22 28.26
CA ARG A 80 5.15 34.51 28.28
C ARG A 80 4.31 34.66 27.01
N LEU A 81 3.00 34.71 27.18
CA LEU A 81 2.03 34.73 26.08
C LEU A 81 1.74 36.15 25.58
N ALA A 82 1.67 37.12 26.53
CA ALA A 82 1.38 38.51 26.19
C ALA A 82 1.97 39.45 27.24
N SER A 83 2.26 40.67 26.81
CA SER A 83 2.52 41.82 27.68
C SER A 83 1.43 42.87 27.42
N ILE A 84 0.98 43.53 28.46
CA ILE A 84 -0.05 44.55 28.43
C ILE A 84 0.60 45.85 28.88
N ASP A 85 0.43 46.93 28.12
CA ASP A 85 0.82 48.28 28.43
C ASP A 85 -0.17 49.20 27.72
N GLU A 86 -1.25 49.50 28.39
CA GLU A 86 -2.38 50.21 27.79
C GLU A 86 -2.97 51.27 28.76
N ARG A 87 -3.44 52.35 28.16
CA ARG A 87 -4.23 53.36 28.89
C ARG A 87 -5.70 53.06 28.77
N ILE A 88 -6.33 52.71 29.90
CA ILE A 88 -7.75 52.37 29.96
C ILE A 88 -8.54 53.43 30.73
N SER A 89 -9.83 53.53 30.46
CA SER A 89 -10.71 54.36 31.25
C SER A 89 -11.19 53.58 32.49
N CYS A 90 -10.68 53.91 33.66
CA CYS A 90 -10.86 53.11 34.88
C CYS A 90 -11.96 53.68 35.82
N VAL A 91 -12.30 54.98 35.74
CA VAL A 91 -13.33 55.57 36.58
C VAL A 91 -14.35 56.37 35.72
N HIS A 92 -15.59 55.94 35.73
CA HIS A 92 -16.72 56.68 35.19
C HIS A 92 -17.67 57.01 36.31
N ARG A 93 -17.65 58.26 36.80
CA ARG A 93 -18.52 58.67 37.85
C ARG A 93 -19.22 59.96 37.51
N ARG A 94 -20.54 60.02 37.85
CA ARG A 94 -21.30 61.25 37.84
C ARG A 94 -21.31 61.80 39.28
N VAL A 95 -20.65 62.94 39.47
CA VAL A 95 -20.65 63.64 40.76
C VAL A 95 -21.47 64.89 40.53
N LEU A 96 -22.71 64.95 41.11
CA LEU A 96 -23.70 65.98 40.85
C LEU A 96 -23.98 66.13 39.34
N PHE A 97 -23.55 67.20 38.70
CA PHE A 97 -23.76 67.50 37.28
C PHE A 97 -22.53 67.23 36.40
N TRP A 98 -21.45 66.74 36.97
CA TRP A 98 -20.19 66.56 36.28
C TRP A 98 -19.90 65.04 36.04
N LYS A 99 -19.53 64.69 34.80
CA LYS A 99 -19.00 63.35 34.50
C LYS A 99 -17.50 63.38 34.75
N VAL A 100 -17.05 62.67 35.73
CA VAL A 100 -15.61 62.48 35.99
C VAL A 100 -15.19 61.20 35.32
N ASN A 101 -14.36 61.30 34.27
CA ASN A 101 -13.70 60.16 33.62
C ASN A 101 -12.22 60.23 34.03
N ALA A 102 -11.69 59.19 34.64
CA ALA A 102 -10.28 59.08 34.91
C ALA A 102 -9.72 57.92 34.10
N ASN A 103 -8.57 58.15 33.48
CA ASN A 103 -7.80 57.11 32.80
C ASN A 103 -6.74 56.54 33.75
N CYS A 104 -6.43 55.27 33.60
CA CYS A 104 -5.34 54.57 34.27
C CYS A 104 -4.40 54.01 33.21
N ASP A 105 -3.11 54.05 33.50
CA ASP A 105 -2.12 53.29 32.79
C ASP A 105 -2.05 51.93 33.47
N VAL A 106 -2.20 50.86 32.66
CA VAL A 106 -2.21 49.47 33.12
C VAL A 106 -1.13 48.71 32.37
N TRP A 107 -0.28 48.08 33.12
CA TRP A 107 0.79 47.25 32.57
C TRP A 107 0.82 45.89 33.28
N GLY A 108 1.38 44.89 32.58
CA GLY A 108 1.47 43.55 33.12
C GLY A 108 1.80 42.52 32.08
N TYR A 109 1.60 41.29 32.47
CA TYR A 109 1.88 40.17 31.59
C TYR A 109 0.90 39.01 31.81
N VAL A 110 0.81 38.13 30.81
CA VAL A 110 0.12 36.85 30.88
C VAL A 110 1.11 35.76 30.54
N GLU A 111 1.23 34.77 31.39
CA GLU A 111 2.11 33.65 31.19
C GLU A 111 1.40 32.30 31.37
N ARG A 112 1.98 31.26 30.80
CA ARG A 112 1.53 29.90 30.99
C ARG A 112 1.99 29.42 32.38
N SER A 113 1.04 29.01 33.22
CA SER A 113 1.27 28.58 34.60
C SER A 113 1.33 27.07 34.78
N GLY A 114 1.03 26.29 33.73
CA GLY A 114 1.11 24.84 33.79
C GLY A 114 1.32 24.19 32.41
N PRO A 115 1.33 22.84 32.36
CA PRO A 115 1.55 22.11 31.15
C PRO A 115 0.35 22.20 30.19
N VAL A 116 0.62 22.00 28.90
CA VAL A 116 -0.40 21.75 27.89
C VAL A 116 -0.97 20.34 28.11
N SER A 117 -2.28 20.24 28.25
CA SER A 117 -2.97 18.95 28.41
C SER A 117 -3.82 18.66 27.18
N LEU A 118 -3.69 17.47 26.62
CA LEU A 118 -4.51 17.00 25.51
C LEU A 118 -5.26 15.73 25.90
N TYR A 119 -6.51 15.64 25.52
CA TYR A 119 -7.30 14.41 25.60
C TYR A 119 -8.28 14.33 24.41
N GLY A 120 -8.64 13.12 24.02
CA GLY A 120 -9.54 12.91 22.92
C GLY A 120 -10.90 12.34 23.35
N ARG A 121 -11.92 12.66 22.58
CA ARG A 121 -13.26 12.11 22.73
C ARG A 121 -13.99 12.11 21.39
N GLY A 122 -14.37 10.92 20.91
CA GLY A 122 -15.04 10.76 19.63
C GLY A 122 -14.11 11.08 18.46
N ASP A 123 -14.39 12.12 17.72
CA ASP A 123 -13.58 12.60 16.58
C ASP A 123 -12.84 13.93 16.89
N ARG A 124 -12.89 14.40 18.17
CA ARG A 124 -12.28 15.65 18.60
C ARG A 124 -11.17 15.44 19.61
N VAL A 125 -10.12 16.23 19.45
CA VAL A 125 -9.07 16.39 20.44
C VAL A 125 -9.33 17.70 21.19
N TYR A 126 -9.33 17.63 22.51
CA TYR A 126 -9.49 18.75 23.42
C TYR A 126 -8.15 19.08 24.03
N GLY A 127 -7.83 20.37 24.08
CA GLY A 127 -6.63 20.90 24.71
C GLY A 127 -6.99 21.90 25.77
N SER A 128 -6.19 21.94 26.83
CA SER A 128 -6.27 22.97 27.87
C SER A 128 -4.89 23.45 28.29
N VAL A 129 -4.80 24.77 28.58
CA VAL A 129 -3.58 25.44 29.02
C VAL A 129 -3.94 26.40 30.15
N PRO A 130 -3.47 26.18 31.38
CA PRO A 130 -3.64 27.12 32.45
C PRO A 130 -2.72 28.33 32.23
N ILE A 131 -3.25 29.52 32.50
CA ILE A 131 -2.56 30.80 32.38
C ILE A 131 -2.78 31.66 33.61
N ASP A 132 -1.74 32.37 34.02
CA ASP A 132 -1.78 33.37 35.06
C ASP A 132 -1.36 34.74 34.50
N GLY A 133 -1.95 35.80 35.03
CA GLY A 133 -1.65 37.15 34.65
C GLY A 133 -1.49 38.03 35.91
N ALA A 134 -0.50 38.87 35.87
CA ALA A 134 -0.32 39.95 36.85
C ALA A 134 -0.49 41.30 36.15
N LEU A 135 -1.37 42.13 36.66
CA LEU A 135 -1.66 43.46 36.14
C LEU A 135 -1.45 44.50 37.23
N GLU A 136 -0.74 45.55 36.91
CA GLU A 136 -0.58 46.73 37.71
C GLU A 136 -1.25 47.91 37.05
N GLY A 137 -1.84 48.79 37.82
CA GLY A 137 -2.49 49.96 37.28
C GLY A 137 -2.24 51.21 38.15
N GLN A 138 -1.98 52.33 37.48
CA GLN A 138 -1.78 53.61 38.11
C GLN A 138 -2.65 54.67 37.44
N GLY A 139 -3.14 55.62 38.22
CA GLY A 139 -3.90 56.75 37.65
C GLY A 139 -3.06 57.59 36.71
N ALA A 140 -3.56 57.86 35.50
CA ALA A 140 -2.83 58.46 34.38
C ALA A 140 -2.57 59.97 34.48
N ASN A 141 -2.95 60.65 35.55
CA ASN A 141 -2.70 62.09 35.73
C ASN A 141 -2.14 62.44 37.13
N ARG A 142 -1.60 63.63 37.27
CA ARG A 142 -0.93 64.08 38.52
C ARG A 142 -1.79 63.95 39.79
N PHE A 143 -3.10 64.08 39.69
CA PHE A 143 -4.03 63.95 40.81
C PHE A 143 -4.39 62.52 41.15
N THR A 144 -4.38 61.60 40.14
CA THR A 144 -4.72 60.18 40.28
C THR A 144 -3.49 59.29 40.35
N ALA A 145 -2.28 59.80 40.10
CA ALA A 145 -1.02 59.02 40.09
C ALA A 145 -0.67 58.38 41.47
N ARG A 146 -1.28 58.87 42.57
CA ARG A 146 -1.16 58.20 43.87
C ARG A 146 -2.07 56.99 44.04
N ILE A 147 -2.96 56.75 43.11
CA ILE A 147 -3.83 55.59 43.08
C ILE A 147 -3.08 54.48 42.32
N HIS A 148 -2.55 53.56 43.07
CA HIS A 148 -1.88 52.39 42.57
C HIS A 148 -2.67 51.14 42.98
N GLY A 149 -2.76 50.17 42.13
CA GLY A 149 -3.39 48.88 42.40
C GLY A 149 -2.76 47.77 41.58
N GLU A 150 -2.72 46.62 42.17
CA GLU A 150 -2.27 45.38 41.54
C GLU A 150 -3.40 44.36 41.56
N THR A 151 -3.41 43.45 40.62
CA THR A 151 -4.34 42.32 40.58
C THR A 151 -3.70 41.16 39.91
N GLU A 152 -3.97 40.00 40.41
CA GLU A 152 -3.66 38.73 39.78
C GLU A 152 -4.94 38.17 39.15
N ALA A 153 -4.76 37.30 38.12
CA ALA A 153 -5.83 36.66 37.45
C ALA A 153 -5.37 35.29 36.97
N SER A 154 -6.27 34.31 37.07
CA SER A 154 -6.02 32.97 36.59
C SER A 154 -7.15 32.53 35.67
N ALA A 155 -6.79 31.89 34.57
CA ALA A 155 -7.74 31.34 33.64
C ALA A 155 -7.21 30.05 33.01
N THR A 156 -8.12 29.28 32.43
CA THR A 156 -7.76 28.14 31.57
C THR A 156 -8.21 28.43 30.16
N ILE A 157 -7.29 28.42 29.22
CA ILE A 157 -7.60 28.40 27.80
C ILE A 157 -8.03 26.97 27.43
N GLU A 158 -9.16 26.86 26.77
CA GLU A 158 -9.70 25.60 26.28
C GLU A 158 -9.83 25.67 24.76
N ALA A 159 -9.42 24.61 24.07
CA ALA A 159 -9.57 24.48 22.63
C ALA A 159 -10.01 23.08 22.28
N SER A 160 -10.74 22.92 21.20
CA SER A 160 -10.99 21.62 20.61
C SER A 160 -10.80 21.69 19.11
N VAL A 161 -10.29 20.61 18.55
CA VAL A 161 -10.04 20.49 17.12
C VAL A 161 -10.53 19.14 16.61
N ARG A 162 -11.19 19.15 15.45
CA ARG A 162 -11.56 17.99 14.69
C ARG A 162 -10.85 18.05 13.34
N PRO A 163 -9.80 17.23 13.13
CA PRO A 163 -9.13 17.16 11.85
C PRO A 163 -10.00 16.40 10.84
N ARG A 164 -10.11 16.92 9.62
CA ARG A 164 -10.76 16.30 8.49
C ARG A 164 -9.85 16.34 7.29
N LEU A 165 -9.60 15.19 6.70
CA LEU A 165 -8.90 15.08 5.43
C LEU A 165 -9.95 14.89 4.35
N ASP A 166 -10.07 15.85 3.45
CA ASP A 166 -11.07 15.87 2.40
C ASP A 166 -10.61 15.08 1.16
N ARG A 167 -11.52 14.82 0.24
CA ARG A 167 -11.27 13.99 -0.96
C ARG A 167 -10.20 14.56 -1.89
N ASP A 168 -9.97 15.84 -1.86
CA ASP A 168 -8.93 16.57 -2.60
C ASP A 168 -7.58 16.61 -1.87
N TRP A 169 -7.42 15.84 -0.79
CA TRP A 169 -6.23 15.79 0.07
C TRP A 169 -5.99 17.07 0.87
N SER A 170 -6.96 17.97 0.95
CA SER A 170 -6.88 19.12 1.85
C SER A 170 -7.19 18.70 3.28
N LEU A 171 -6.39 19.21 4.24
CA LEU A 171 -6.64 19.02 5.67
C LEU A 171 -7.37 20.24 6.19
N ASP A 172 -8.59 20.04 6.66
CA ASP A 172 -9.38 21.04 7.36
C ASP A 172 -9.41 20.79 8.87
N LEU A 173 -9.43 21.86 9.65
CA LEU A 173 -9.55 21.81 11.10
C LEU A 173 -10.81 22.55 11.55
N ASP A 174 -11.81 21.79 12.00
CA ASP A 174 -12.97 22.38 12.71
C ASP A 174 -12.53 22.74 14.14
N PHE A 175 -12.24 24.02 14.35
CA PHE A 175 -11.64 24.55 15.54
C PHE A 175 -12.65 25.31 16.40
N SER A 176 -12.71 24.98 17.69
CA SER A 176 -13.45 25.72 18.69
C SER A 176 -12.51 26.10 19.83
N ASP A 177 -12.52 27.35 20.23
CA ASP A 177 -11.68 27.89 21.27
C ASP A 177 -12.46 28.73 22.26
N GLY A 178 -11.96 28.82 23.46
CA GLY A 178 -12.54 29.63 24.54
C GLY A 178 -11.60 29.70 25.74
N PHE A 179 -12.04 30.36 26.77
CA PHE A 179 -11.35 30.37 28.03
C PHE A 179 -12.34 30.46 29.18
N ARG A 180 -11.91 30.04 30.34
CA ARG A 180 -12.67 30.12 31.59
C ARG A 180 -11.83 30.73 32.67
N TRP A 181 -12.34 31.77 33.35
CA TRP A 181 -11.72 32.32 34.52
C TRP A 181 -11.76 31.30 35.68
N SER A 182 -10.62 31.07 36.30
CA SER A 182 -10.51 30.47 37.63
C SER A 182 -10.54 31.55 38.68
N GLU A 183 -9.82 32.66 38.44
CA GLU A 183 -9.80 33.86 39.25
C GLU A 183 -9.84 35.08 38.32
N PRO A 184 -11.00 35.77 38.18
CA PRO A 184 -11.10 36.91 37.29
C PRO A 184 -10.34 38.13 37.85
N PRO A 185 -9.74 38.99 36.99
CA PRO A 185 -9.00 40.14 37.43
C PRO A 185 -9.89 41.18 38.09
N VAL A 186 -9.59 41.51 39.33
CA VAL A 186 -10.30 42.53 40.12
C VAL A 186 -9.28 43.51 40.72
N LEU A 187 -9.27 44.74 40.21
CA LEU A 187 -8.41 45.78 40.73
C LEU A 187 -9.04 46.38 42.03
N ARG A 188 -8.29 46.30 43.11
CA ARG A 188 -8.68 46.88 44.41
C ARG A 188 -8.06 48.25 44.59
N VAL A 189 -8.90 49.28 44.57
CA VAL A 189 -8.46 50.67 44.74
C VAL A 189 -9.27 51.34 45.83
N MET A 190 -8.62 51.79 46.90
CA MET A 190 -9.24 52.48 48.05
C MET A 190 -10.46 51.74 48.62
N GLY A 191 -10.35 50.41 48.78
CA GLY A 191 -11.43 49.56 49.32
C GLY A 191 -12.57 49.27 48.35
N ARG A 192 -12.44 49.61 47.06
CA ARG A 192 -13.43 49.32 46.00
C ARG A 192 -12.82 48.30 45.03
N GLU A 193 -13.69 47.40 44.60
CA GLU A 193 -13.36 46.40 43.60
C GLU A 193 -13.82 46.86 42.21
N ILE A 194 -12.90 46.90 41.26
CA ILE A 194 -13.13 47.25 39.87
C ILE A 194 -12.90 45.97 39.03
N PRO A 195 -13.97 45.34 38.51
CA PRO A 195 -13.81 44.14 37.68
C PRO A 195 -13.15 44.50 36.33
N LEU A 196 -11.99 43.95 36.06
CA LEU A 196 -11.23 44.20 34.84
C LEU A 196 -11.53 43.12 33.75
N ALA A 197 -12.26 42.07 34.08
CA ALA A 197 -12.59 40.98 33.15
C ALA A 197 -13.15 41.48 31.81
N LYS A 198 -14.09 42.46 31.85
CA LYS A 198 -14.68 43.07 30.64
C LYS A 198 -13.68 43.76 29.70
N TYR A 199 -12.51 44.16 30.22
CA TYR A 199 -11.43 44.75 29.41
C TYR A 199 -10.44 43.68 28.92
N ALA A 200 -10.17 42.64 29.73
CA ALA A 200 -9.27 41.55 29.39
C ALA A 200 -9.88 40.57 28.37
N GLU A 201 -11.19 40.27 28.49
CA GLU A 201 -11.87 39.28 27.62
C GLU A 201 -11.77 39.59 26.12
N PRO A 202 -12.01 40.78 25.60
CA PRO A 202 -11.90 41.05 24.17
C PRO A 202 -10.46 40.83 23.68
N ARG A 203 -9.45 41.15 24.52
CA ARG A 203 -8.05 40.96 24.17
C ARG A 203 -7.69 39.50 24.11
N ILE A 204 -8.09 38.69 25.10
CA ILE A 204 -7.89 37.24 25.12
C ILE A 204 -8.53 36.59 23.87
N ARG A 205 -9.78 36.97 23.56
CA ARG A 205 -10.48 36.45 22.35
C ARG A 205 -9.76 36.84 21.06
N SER A 206 -9.19 38.02 20.97
CA SER A 206 -8.40 38.47 19.81
C SER A 206 -7.15 37.63 19.65
N GLU A 207 -6.40 37.37 20.75
CA GLU A 207 -5.18 36.54 20.73
C GLU A 207 -5.50 35.10 20.40
N LEU A 208 -6.59 34.51 20.93
CA LEU A 208 -7.07 33.17 20.57
C LEU A 208 -7.38 33.09 19.08
N GLY A 209 -8.08 34.11 18.53
CA GLY A 209 -8.35 34.21 17.10
C GLY A 209 -7.09 34.26 16.25
N ALA A 210 -6.05 34.97 16.71
CA ALA A 210 -4.74 35.03 16.03
C ALA A 210 -4.02 33.67 16.09
N VAL A 211 -4.08 32.95 17.21
CA VAL A 211 -3.52 31.60 17.36
C VAL A 211 -4.23 30.64 16.40
N ARG A 212 -5.57 30.66 16.39
CA ARG A 212 -6.37 29.84 15.46
C ARG A 212 -5.99 30.11 14.01
N SER A 213 -5.90 31.38 13.61
CA SER A 213 -5.54 31.76 12.23
C SER A 213 -4.14 31.26 11.86
N ARG A 214 -3.16 31.34 12.80
CA ARG A 214 -1.81 30.81 12.61
C ARG A 214 -1.82 29.28 12.46
N ALA A 215 -2.59 28.58 13.29
CA ALA A 215 -2.73 27.12 13.21
C ALA A 215 -3.32 26.68 11.86
N LEU A 216 -4.41 27.32 11.40
CA LEU A 216 -5.00 27.05 10.09
C LEU A 216 -4.03 27.36 8.93
N ALA A 217 -3.26 28.45 9.03
CA ALA A 217 -2.24 28.77 8.04
C ALA A 217 -1.09 27.75 8.02
N ALA A 218 -0.69 27.24 9.18
CA ALA A 218 0.33 26.19 9.29
C ALA A 218 -0.14 24.89 8.62
N VAL A 219 -1.39 24.49 8.86
CA VAL A 219 -1.98 23.31 8.22
C VAL A 219 -2.02 23.42 6.70
N ARG A 220 -2.41 24.58 6.17
CA ARG A 220 -2.41 24.81 4.71
C ARG A 220 -1.00 24.73 4.11
N ARG A 221 0.03 25.08 4.86
CA ARG A 221 1.45 24.98 4.43
C ARG A 221 1.98 23.55 4.43
N LEU A 222 1.26 22.60 5.03
CA LEU A 222 1.67 21.19 5.00
C LEU A 222 1.68 20.61 3.59
N ASP A 223 0.88 21.19 2.70
CA ASP A 223 0.80 20.82 1.29
C ASP A 223 0.67 19.29 1.10
N LEU A 224 -0.38 18.74 1.74
CA LEU A 224 -0.58 17.30 1.78
C LEU A 224 -0.86 16.71 0.40
N HIS A 225 -1.52 17.46 -0.46
CA HIS A 225 -1.79 17.02 -1.84
C HIS A 225 -0.48 16.74 -2.59
N ASP A 226 0.46 17.68 -2.61
CA ASP A 226 1.71 17.52 -3.36
C ASP A 226 2.62 16.44 -2.74
N LYS A 227 2.61 16.32 -1.40
CA LYS A 227 3.30 15.22 -0.71
C LYS A 227 2.70 13.87 -1.05
N ALA A 228 1.36 13.77 -1.04
CA ALA A 228 0.66 12.55 -1.43
C ALA A 228 0.90 12.22 -2.92
N ALA A 229 0.85 13.22 -3.81
CA ALA A 229 1.13 13.04 -5.24
C ALA A 229 2.58 12.56 -5.48
N THR A 230 3.53 13.05 -4.69
CA THR A 230 4.92 12.60 -4.77
C THR A 230 5.05 11.15 -4.27
N ALA A 231 4.46 10.83 -3.12
CA ALA A 231 4.45 9.46 -2.60
C ALA A 231 3.73 8.48 -3.54
N TRP A 232 2.64 8.94 -4.16
CA TRP A 232 1.90 8.17 -5.17
C TRP A 232 2.77 7.80 -6.37
N ARG A 233 3.52 8.75 -6.92
CA ARG A 233 4.45 8.49 -8.03
C ARG A 233 5.55 7.50 -7.63
N HIS A 234 6.13 7.65 -6.45
CA HIS A 234 7.15 6.71 -5.94
C HIS A 234 6.59 5.30 -5.72
N ALA A 235 5.29 5.15 -5.47
CA ALA A 235 4.67 3.84 -5.32
C ALA A 235 4.63 3.03 -6.64
N PHE A 236 4.86 3.65 -7.80
CA PHE A 236 5.01 2.97 -9.09
C PHE A 236 6.46 2.59 -9.41
N GLU A 237 7.43 3.03 -8.61
CA GLU A 237 8.83 2.68 -8.87
C GLU A 237 9.06 1.20 -8.57
N PRO A 238 9.73 0.46 -9.49
CA PRO A 238 10.03 -0.94 -9.25
C PRO A 238 11.04 -1.09 -8.10
N ILE A 239 10.81 -2.08 -7.26
CA ILE A 239 11.66 -2.41 -6.11
C ILE A 239 12.45 -3.66 -6.46
N GLU A 240 13.76 -3.59 -6.40
CA GLU A 240 14.63 -4.75 -6.57
C GLU A 240 14.56 -5.64 -5.31
N LEU A 241 14.15 -6.89 -5.50
CA LEU A 241 14.06 -7.90 -4.44
C LEU A 241 15.32 -8.77 -4.37
N SER A 242 15.95 -9.02 -5.51
CA SER A 242 17.14 -9.83 -5.65
C SER A 242 17.90 -9.41 -6.91
N ASP A 243 19.22 -9.49 -6.88
CA ASP A 243 20.14 -9.20 -7.98
C ASP A 243 20.59 -10.49 -8.71
N SER A 244 20.48 -11.67 -8.08
CA SER A 244 20.93 -12.93 -8.66
C SER A 244 20.01 -14.12 -8.32
N PRO A 245 19.00 -14.42 -9.16
CA PRO A 245 18.59 -13.71 -10.37
C PRO A 245 17.98 -12.36 -10.06
N ALA A 246 18.05 -11.43 -11.01
CA ALA A 246 17.41 -10.12 -10.86
C ALA A 246 15.89 -10.29 -10.80
N ILE A 247 15.29 -9.89 -9.68
CA ILE A 247 13.84 -9.97 -9.42
C ILE A 247 13.35 -8.60 -9.00
N TRP A 248 12.34 -8.11 -9.70
CA TRP A 248 11.73 -6.81 -9.45
C TRP A 248 10.29 -6.98 -8.94
N LEU A 249 9.93 -6.23 -7.91
CA LEU A 249 8.55 -6.04 -7.48
C LEU A 249 8.02 -4.75 -8.10
N GLN A 250 6.99 -4.86 -8.88
CA GLN A 250 6.26 -3.74 -9.46
C GLN A 250 4.89 -3.63 -8.81
N MET A 251 4.61 -2.49 -8.19
CA MET A 251 3.28 -2.15 -7.69
C MET A 251 2.57 -1.23 -8.68
N VAL A 252 1.27 -1.43 -8.83
CA VAL A 252 0.38 -0.57 -9.62
C VAL A 252 -0.77 -0.13 -8.71
N PRO A 253 -0.57 0.94 -7.94
CA PRO A 253 -1.62 1.51 -7.09
C PRO A 253 -2.83 1.96 -7.92
N GLN A 254 -4.03 1.75 -7.39
CA GLN A 254 -5.30 2.09 -8.03
C GLN A 254 -6.15 3.03 -7.19
N GLY A 255 -6.01 3.00 -5.87
CA GLY A 255 -6.78 3.83 -4.98
C GLY A 255 -6.18 3.98 -3.59
N VAL A 256 -6.52 5.08 -2.95
CA VAL A 256 -6.19 5.36 -1.55
C VAL A 256 -7.46 5.74 -0.81
N ALA A 257 -7.63 5.25 0.40
CA ALA A 257 -8.76 5.58 1.27
C ALA A 257 -8.26 5.95 2.67
N PHE A 258 -9.02 6.80 3.35
CA PHE A 258 -8.76 7.21 4.73
C PHE A 258 -10.05 7.16 5.54
N ALA A 259 -10.06 6.40 6.64
CA ALA A 259 -11.26 6.21 7.46
C ALA A 259 -11.55 7.34 8.46
N GLY A 260 -10.83 8.47 8.34
CA GLY A 260 -10.94 9.57 9.29
C GLY A 260 -10.15 9.31 10.57
N MET A 261 -10.31 10.22 11.54
CA MET A 261 -9.61 10.18 12.82
C MET A 261 -10.57 9.88 13.96
N GLN A 262 -10.12 9.07 14.91
CA GLN A 262 -10.82 8.77 16.15
C GLN A 262 -9.92 9.12 17.33
N ALA A 263 -10.45 9.89 18.27
CA ALA A 263 -9.71 10.37 19.42
C ALA A 263 -10.14 9.59 20.67
N GLY A 264 -9.23 8.81 21.21
CA GLY A 264 -9.31 8.19 22.53
C GLY A 264 -8.75 9.09 23.61
N SER A 265 -8.83 8.70 24.88
CA SER A 265 -8.37 9.52 26.01
C SER A 265 -6.90 9.93 25.91
N ARG A 266 -6.04 9.10 25.37
CA ARG A 266 -4.58 9.32 25.27
C ARG A 266 -4.01 9.14 23.87
N THR A 267 -4.81 8.71 22.91
CA THR A 267 -4.35 8.42 21.55
C THR A 267 -5.30 8.99 20.50
N LEU A 268 -4.75 9.45 19.39
CA LEU A 268 -5.49 9.80 18.19
C LEU A 268 -5.18 8.74 17.14
N ARG A 269 -6.22 8.11 16.58
CA ARG A 269 -6.08 7.00 15.62
C ARG A 269 -6.74 7.34 14.31
N GLY A 270 -6.11 6.91 13.22
CA GLY A 270 -6.66 6.95 11.89
C GLY A 270 -6.26 5.68 11.13
N SER A 271 -6.85 5.46 9.97
CA SER A 271 -6.46 4.34 9.11
C SER A 271 -6.41 4.78 7.67
N ILE A 272 -5.32 4.42 7.00
CA ILE A 272 -5.12 4.66 5.58
C ILE A 272 -5.01 3.31 4.86
N GLU A 273 -5.63 3.17 3.70
CA GLU A 273 -5.57 1.97 2.87
C GLU A 273 -5.11 2.33 1.46
N LEU A 274 -4.13 1.60 0.96
CA LEU A 274 -3.70 1.60 -0.43
C LEU A 274 -4.20 0.32 -1.08
N SER A 275 -4.92 0.43 -2.19
CA SER A 275 -5.37 -0.69 -3.00
C SER A 275 -4.73 -0.67 -4.38
N GLY A 276 -4.48 -1.84 -4.94
CA GLY A 276 -3.84 -1.95 -6.25
C GLY A 276 -3.49 -3.38 -6.61
N THR A 277 -2.66 -3.53 -7.63
CA THR A 277 -2.10 -4.81 -8.04
C THR A 277 -0.58 -4.79 -7.85
N ALA A 278 0.00 -5.97 -7.67
CA ALA A 278 1.44 -6.16 -7.63
C ALA A 278 1.83 -7.29 -8.56
N GLN A 279 3.03 -7.23 -9.12
CA GLN A 279 3.62 -8.32 -9.90
C GLN A 279 5.10 -8.40 -9.64
N THR A 280 5.67 -9.59 -9.76
CA THR A 280 7.10 -9.78 -9.78
C THR A 280 7.56 -10.12 -11.17
N VAL A 281 8.67 -9.53 -11.58
CA VAL A 281 9.28 -9.74 -12.89
C VAL A 281 10.70 -10.23 -12.67
N ILE A 282 11.04 -11.36 -13.31
CA ILE A 282 12.42 -11.89 -13.34
C ILE A 282 13.07 -11.40 -14.62
N GLY A 283 14.15 -10.64 -14.51
CA GLY A 283 14.87 -10.09 -15.66
C GLY A 283 15.84 -8.99 -15.26
N GLN A 284 16.83 -8.69 -16.11
CA GLN A 284 17.86 -7.72 -15.81
C GLN A 284 17.36 -6.27 -15.79
N ASN A 285 16.28 -5.99 -16.49
CA ASN A 285 15.73 -4.64 -16.57
C ASN A 285 14.46 -4.53 -15.72
N PRO A 286 14.29 -3.44 -14.96
CA PRO A 286 13.07 -3.17 -14.24
C PRO A 286 11.89 -2.99 -15.22
N PRO A 287 10.68 -3.42 -14.86
CA PRO A 287 9.50 -3.19 -15.67
C PRO A 287 9.20 -1.68 -15.76
N ALA A 288 8.83 -1.21 -16.95
CA ALA A 288 8.42 0.17 -17.16
C ALA A 288 6.91 0.30 -16.90
N VAL A 289 6.54 1.09 -15.90
CA VAL A 289 5.14 1.44 -15.60
C VAL A 289 5.02 2.96 -15.49
N THR A 290 4.03 3.52 -16.19
CA THR A 290 3.73 4.95 -16.10
C THR A 290 2.84 5.20 -14.89
N ALA A 291 3.27 6.09 -14.00
CA ALA A 291 2.47 6.51 -12.87
C ALA A 291 1.21 7.26 -13.33
N THR A 292 0.08 6.92 -12.74
CA THR A 292 -1.17 7.66 -12.92
C THR A 292 -1.20 8.89 -12.02
N GLU A 293 -2.15 9.80 -12.26
CA GLU A 293 -2.41 10.91 -11.34
C GLU A 293 -2.92 10.39 -10.00
N LEU A 294 -2.65 11.17 -8.94
CA LEU A 294 -3.16 10.88 -7.59
C LEU A 294 -4.70 10.84 -7.61
N PRO A 295 -5.34 9.72 -7.23
CA PRO A 295 -6.79 9.66 -7.21
C PRO A 295 -7.38 10.48 -6.04
N PRO A 296 -8.65 10.86 -6.13
CA PRO A 296 -9.36 11.40 -4.98
C PRO A 296 -9.34 10.42 -3.80
N LEU A 297 -9.21 10.95 -2.59
CA LEU A 297 -9.19 10.14 -1.38
C LEU A 297 -10.54 9.45 -1.14
N GLY A 298 -10.53 8.14 -0.99
CA GLY A 298 -11.69 7.36 -0.59
C GLY A 298 -11.98 7.51 0.91
N GLU A 299 -13.24 7.29 1.30
CA GLU A 299 -13.69 7.51 2.68
C GLU A 299 -13.77 6.25 3.54
N SER A 300 -13.66 5.06 2.94
CA SER A 300 -13.81 3.79 3.65
C SER A 300 -12.57 2.93 3.56
N VAL A 301 -12.13 2.44 4.70
CA VAL A 301 -11.07 1.45 4.85
C VAL A 301 -11.70 0.13 5.29
N ASN A 302 -11.51 -0.92 4.51
CA ASN A 302 -12.20 -2.20 4.76
C ASN A 302 -11.65 -2.97 5.96
N SER A 303 -10.35 -2.94 6.16
CA SER A 303 -9.68 -3.70 7.21
C SER A 303 -8.57 -2.87 7.84
N PRO A 304 -8.91 -1.96 8.78
CA PRO A 304 -7.94 -1.05 9.37
C PRO A 304 -6.75 -1.78 10.00
N GLY A 305 -5.54 -1.33 9.65
CA GLY A 305 -4.30 -1.84 10.24
C GLY A 305 -3.89 -3.23 9.76
N THR A 306 -4.54 -3.79 8.73
CA THR A 306 -4.18 -5.10 8.17
C THR A 306 -3.75 -4.96 6.71
N PHE A 307 -2.87 -5.84 6.26
CA PHE A 307 -2.55 -5.95 4.85
C PHE A 307 -2.83 -7.36 4.32
N ASP A 308 -3.20 -7.43 3.05
CA ASP A 308 -3.42 -8.65 2.29
C ASP A 308 -2.89 -8.39 0.87
N VAL A 309 -1.70 -8.88 0.61
CA VAL A 309 -0.95 -8.63 -0.61
C VAL A 309 -0.78 -9.93 -1.37
N ILE A 310 -1.12 -9.90 -2.65
CA ILE A 310 -0.92 -11.02 -3.57
C ILE A 310 0.18 -10.64 -4.54
N LEU A 311 1.24 -11.44 -4.55
CA LEU A 311 2.42 -11.27 -5.37
C LEU A 311 2.47 -12.39 -6.40
N PRO A 312 2.01 -12.19 -7.64
CA PRO A 312 2.19 -13.15 -8.71
C PRO A 312 3.65 -13.14 -9.16
N VAL A 313 4.32 -14.27 -9.02
CA VAL A 313 5.67 -14.52 -9.51
C VAL A 313 5.59 -15.20 -10.86
N ARG A 314 6.07 -14.54 -11.91
CA ARG A 314 6.09 -15.08 -13.27
C ARG A 314 7.46 -15.65 -13.61
N ILE A 315 7.47 -16.90 -14.10
CA ILE A 315 8.67 -17.60 -14.58
C ILE A 315 8.44 -17.95 -16.05
N GLY A 316 9.20 -17.36 -16.94
CA GLY A 316 9.10 -17.62 -18.39
C GLY A 316 9.42 -19.09 -18.73
N TYR A 317 8.77 -19.61 -19.77
CA TYR A 317 9.02 -20.99 -20.22
C TYR A 317 10.45 -21.17 -20.76
N ASP A 318 11.07 -20.14 -21.31
CA ASP A 318 12.47 -20.11 -21.72
C ASP A 318 13.42 -20.33 -20.52
N VAL A 319 13.18 -19.63 -19.41
CA VAL A 319 13.95 -19.81 -18.17
C VAL A 319 13.79 -21.22 -17.61
N LEU A 320 12.57 -21.76 -17.63
CA LEU A 320 12.31 -23.13 -17.19
C LEU A 320 13.00 -24.15 -18.10
N LYS A 321 12.98 -23.94 -19.42
CA LYS A 321 13.66 -24.77 -20.42
C LYS A 321 15.16 -24.82 -20.14
N ASP A 322 15.80 -23.67 -19.96
CA ASP A 322 17.24 -23.58 -19.73
C ASP A 322 17.64 -24.28 -18.43
N ARG A 323 16.89 -24.05 -17.34
CA ARG A 323 17.13 -24.71 -16.05
C ARG A 323 16.94 -26.21 -16.11
N LEU A 324 15.88 -26.66 -16.80
CA LEU A 324 15.62 -28.09 -16.96
C LEU A 324 16.67 -28.76 -17.83
N MET A 325 17.12 -28.10 -18.91
CA MET A 325 18.18 -28.59 -19.76
C MET A 325 19.50 -28.77 -18.97
N GLN A 326 19.87 -27.77 -18.15
CA GLN A 326 21.04 -27.86 -17.26
C GLN A 326 20.94 -29.03 -16.28
N ALA A 327 19.76 -29.22 -15.68
CA ALA A 327 19.51 -30.31 -14.75
C ALA A 327 19.61 -31.68 -15.41
N ILE A 328 19.08 -31.82 -16.64
CA ILE A 328 19.15 -33.08 -17.41
C ILE A 328 20.58 -33.37 -17.85
N GLN A 329 21.35 -32.38 -18.31
CA GLN A 329 22.73 -32.55 -18.73
C GLN A 329 23.65 -33.00 -17.57
N ALA A 330 23.29 -32.65 -16.32
CA ALA A 330 23.98 -33.09 -15.12
C ALA A 330 23.65 -34.55 -14.71
N MET A 331 22.61 -35.15 -15.33
CA MET A 331 22.24 -36.54 -15.05
C MET A 331 22.99 -37.53 -15.97
N PRO A 332 23.33 -38.71 -15.46
CA PRO A 332 23.90 -39.76 -16.35
C PRO A 332 22.85 -40.20 -17.36
N PRO A 333 23.26 -40.61 -18.58
CA PRO A 333 22.31 -41.14 -19.59
C PRO A 333 21.51 -42.32 -19.02
N VAL A 334 20.19 -42.27 -19.17
CA VAL A 334 19.30 -43.34 -18.71
C VAL A 334 19.00 -44.28 -19.89
N ALA A 335 19.24 -45.55 -19.71
CA ALA A 335 18.96 -46.59 -20.73
C ALA A 335 19.56 -46.31 -22.12
N GLY A 336 20.70 -45.62 -22.18
CA GLY A 336 21.39 -45.29 -23.44
C GLY A 336 20.69 -44.18 -24.27
N LEU A 337 19.72 -43.46 -23.68
CA LEU A 337 19.05 -42.31 -24.27
C LEU A 337 19.67 -40.98 -23.73
N ALA A 338 19.79 -40.03 -24.65
CA ALA A 338 20.18 -38.66 -24.34
C ALA A 338 19.07 -37.70 -24.78
N VAL A 339 18.75 -36.73 -23.92
CA VAL A 339 17.84 -35.63 -24.26
C VAL A 339 18.64 -34.58 -25.06
N ARG A 340 18.16 -34.26 -26.26
CA ARG A 340 18.79 -33.32 -27.19
C ARG A 340 18.21 -31.96 -27.16
N ASP A 341 16.90 -31.87 -26.90
CA ASP A 341 16.16 -30.61 -26.85
C ASP A 341 14.94 -30.75 -25.93
N ILE A 342 14.47 -29.62 -25.44
CA ILE A 342 13.31 -29.51 -24.57
C ILE A 342 12.37 -28.45 -25.12
N ASP A 343 11.05 -28.72 -25.05
CA ASP A 343 9.99 -27.78 -25.35
C ASP A 343 9.07 -27.73 -24.14
N ILE A 344 8.78 -26.52 -23.59
CA ILE A 344 7.91 -26.35 -22.42
C ILE A 344 6.79 -25.39 -22.78
N TYR A 345 5.55 -25.81 -22.59
CA TYR A 345 4.38 -24.99 -22.91
C TYR A 345 3.12 -25.46 -22.13
N PRO A 346 2.09 -24.63 -22.04
CA PRO A 346 0.83 -24.96 -21.36
C PRO A 346 -0.11 -25.71 -22.29
N SER A 347 -0.88 -26.64 -21.72
CA SER A 347 -1.97 -27.35 -22.43
C SER A 347 -3.12 -27.63 -21.46
N SER A 348 -4.20 -26.86 -21.55
CA SER A 348 -5.46 -27.07 -20.80
C SER A 348 -5.26 -27.30 -19.30
N GLY A 349 -4.53 -26.38 -18.63
CA GLY A 349 -4.26 -26.43 -17.19
C GLY A 349 -3.15 -27.42 -16.80
N LYS A 350 -2.47 -28.03 -17.76
CA LYS A 350 -1.29 -28.88 -17.55
C LYS A 350 -0.05 -28.25 -18.15
N LEU A 351 1.08 -28.48 -17.53
CA LEU A 351 2.40 -28.18 -18.09
C LEU A 351 2.81 -29.35 -18.99
N VAL A 352 3.19 -29.04 -20.22
CA VAL A 352 3.77 -30.00 -21.17
C VAL A 352 5.28 -29.80 -21.21
N VAL A 353 6.01 -30.88 -21.01
CA VAL A 353 7.45 -30.96 -21.19
C VAL A 353 7.73 -31.94 -22.35
N GLY A 354 8.00 -31.38 -23.51
CA GLY A 354 8.45 -32.16 -24.68
C GLY A 354 9.94 -32.44 -24.54
N LEU A 355 10.35 -33.67 -24.64
CA LEU A 355 11.74 -34.13 -24.64
C LEU A 355 12.04 -34.75 -26.01
N ARG A 356 13.04 -34.19 -26.69
CA ARG A 356 13.59 -34.83 -27.86
C ARG A 356 14.70 -35.80 -27.45
N VAL A 357 14.42 -37.10 -27.51
CA VAL A 357 15.32 -38.15 -27.05
C VAL A 357 15.95 -38.86 -28.24
N ALA A 358 17.23 -39.14 -28.18
CA ALA A 358 17.98 -39.90 -29.16
C ALA A 358 18.91 -40.91 -28.48
N GLY A 359 19.20 -42.01 -29.15
CA GLY A 359 20.25 -42.92 -28.68
C GLY A 359 21.63 -42.22 -28.59
N THR A 360 22.48 -42.63 -27.67
CA THR A 360 23.80 -42.01 -27.45
C THR A 360 24.72 -42.10 -28.69
N ALA A 361 24.46 -43.02 -29.62
CA ALA A 361 25.14 -43.16 -30.91
C ALA A 361 24.58 -42.26 -32.04
N GLY A 362 23.45 -41.60 -31.86
CA GLY A 362 22.86 -40.68 -32.83
C GLY A 362 23.62 -39.36 -32.93
N THR A 363 24.19 -39.08 -34.09
CA THR A 363 25.01 -37.88 -34.34
C THR A 363 24.27 -36.91 -35.27
N GLY A 364 23.52 -36.02 -34.75
CA GLY A 364 22.91 -34.89 -35.49
C GLY A 364 21.96 -34.07 -34.64
N PRO A 365 21.84 -32.74 -34.85
CA PRO A 365 20.96 -31.89 -34.06
C PRO A 365 19.46 -32.23 -34.26
N ASP A 366 19.09 -32.88 -35.40
CA ASP A 366 17.73 -33.25 -35.70
C ASP A 366 17.42 -34.76 -35.45
N ALA A 367 18.41 -35.52 -34.94
CA ALA A 367 18.20 -36.92 -34.58
C ALA A 367 17.42 -37.04 -33.27
N GLY A 368 16.34 -37.84 -33.29
CA GLY A 368 15.57 -38.18 -32.11
C GLY A 368 14.07 -38.06 -32.32
N GLN A 369 13.32 -38.64 -31.38
CA GLN A 369 11.87 -38.61 -31.36
C GLN A 369 11.39 -37.72 -30.20
N TRP A 370 10.27 -37.03 -30.43
CA TRP A 370 9.64 -36.27 -29.38
C TRP A 370 8.76 -37.16 -28.50
N VAL A 371 8.95 -37.03 -27.20
CA VAL A 371 8.11 -37.61 -26.16
C VAL A 371 7.58 -36.47 -25.31
N TYR A 372 6.28 -36.45 -25.08
CA TYR A 372 5.66 -35.41 -24.29
C TYR A 372 5.26 -35.93 -22.92
N LEU A 373 5.66 -35.21 -21.87
CA LEU A 373 5.27 -35.44 -20.52
C LEU A 373 4.25 -34.36 -20.15
N THR A 374 3.10 -34.75 -19.62
CA THR A 374 2.07 -33.77 -19.18
C THR A 374 1.76 -33.95 -17.72
N GLY A 375 1.72 -32.88 -16.97
CA GLY A 375 1.39 -32.91 -15.55
C GLY A 375 0.73 -31.61 -15.07
N ALA A 376 -0.15 -31.71 -14.08
CA ALA A 376 -0.72 -30.56 -13.43
C ALA A 376 0.22 -30.06 -12.34
N VAL A 377 0.46 -28.74 -12.31
CA VAL A 377 1.20 -28.10 -11.23
C VAL A 377 0.25 -27.95 -10.04
N GLN A 378 0.58 -28.58 -8.93
CA GLN A 378 -0.20 -28.53 -7.69
C GLN A 378 0.59 -27.84 -6.60
N VAL A 379 -0.11 -27.03 -5.84
CA VAL A 379 0.40 -26.38 -4.64
C VAL A 379 -0.20 -27.09 -3.43
N ASP A 380 0.66 -27.67 -2.64
CA ASP A 380 0.33 -28.16 -1.29
C ASP A 380 0.74 -27.07 -0.31
N ALA A 381 -0.24 -26.21 0.07
CA ALA A 381 0.00 -25.08 0.96
C ALA A 381 0.34 -25.57 2.39
N ASP A 382 -0.30 -26.63 2.85
CA ASP A 382 -0.09 -27.19 4.20
C ASP A 382 1.25 -27.92 4.30
N GLY A 383 1.60 -28.68 3.27
CA GLY A 383 2.90 -29.36 3.17
C GLY A 383 4.02 -28.46 2.69
N ARG A 384 3.74 -27.19 2.35
CA ARG A 384 4.70 -26.21 1.81
C ARG A 384 5.50 -26.75 0.63
N MET A 385 4.79 -27.43 -0.27
CA MET A 385 5.39 -28.08 -1.44
C MET A 385 4.71 -27.65 -2.74
N ILE A 386 5.52 -27.50 -3.79
CA ILE A 386 5.05 -27.43 -5.16
C ILE A 386 5.36 -28.78 -5.81
N ARG A 387 4.35 -29.39 -6.38
CA ARG A 387 4.46 -30.71 -7.01
C ARG A 387 3.95 -30.66 -8.45
N LEU A 388 4.59 -31.46 -9.31
CA LEU A 388 3.99 -31.80 -10.58
C LEU A 388 3.28 -33.15 -10.40
N SER A 389 1.95 -33.14 -10.41
CA SER A 389 1.16 -34.35 -10.23
C SER A 389 1.17 -35.18 -11.51
N SER A 390 1.22 -36.50 -11.38
CA SER A 390 1.10 -37.52 -12.42
C SER A 390 1.65 -37.07 -13.79
N LEU A 391 2.91 -37.37 -14.05
CA LEU A 391 3.46 -37.20 -15.39
C LEU A 391 2.94 -38.30 -16.29
N ASP A 392 1.97 -37.93 -17.14
CA ASP A 392 1.50 -38.83 -18.21
C ASP A 392 2.50 -38.75 -19.37
N VAL A 393 2.97 -39.91 -19.83
CA VAL A 393 3.88 -40.02 -20.99
C VAL A 393 3.06 -40.20 -22.26
N ILE A 394 3.18 -39.27 -23.19
CA ILE A 394 2.53 -39.30 -24.50
C ILE A 394 3.59 -39.58 -25.56
N THR A 395 3.52 -40.78 -26.12
CA THR A 395 4.37 -41.26 -27.23
C THR A 395 3.60 -42.32 -28.02
N ASN A 396 3.89 -42.45 -29.32
CA ASN A 396 3.30 -43.48 -30.15
C ASN A 396 4.16 -44.76 -30.21
N ASP A 397 5.24 -44.81 -29.47
CA ASP A 397 6.17 -45.97 -29.40
C ASP A 397 6.16 -46.53 -27.98
N GLU A 398 5.58 -47.74 -27.82
CA GLU A 398 5.50 -48.43 -26.53
C GLU A 398 6.88 -48.78 -25.98
N GLY A 399 7.82 -49.12 -26.85
CA GLY A 399 9.20 -49.37 -26.43
C GLY A 399 9.91 -48.12 -25.89
N LEU A 400 9.69 -46.99 -26.54
CA LEU A 400 10.18 -45.70 -26.09
C LEU A 400 9.49 -45.24 -24.80
N SER A 401 8.20 -45.50 -24.66
CA SER A 401 7.47 -45.20 -23.39
C SER A 401 8.12 -45.93 -22.20
N ALA A 402 8.41 -47.21 -22.34
CA ALA A 402 9.05 -47.98 -21.28
C ALA A 402 10.46 -47.45 -20.88
N LEU A 403 11.20 -46.92 -21.86
CA LEU A 403 12.51 -46.34 -21.63
C LEU A 403 12.46 -44.91 -21.04
N VAL A 404 11.42 -44.13 -21.34
CA VAL A 404 11.25 -42.75 -20.87
C VAL A 404 10.58 -42.67 -19.48
N ASN A 405 9.80 -43.69 -19.10
CA ASN A 405 9.17 -43.69 -17.75
C ASN A 405 10.14 -43.47 -16.57
N PRO A 406 11.33 -44.06 -16.52
CA PRO A 406 12.31 -43.76 -15.47
C PRO A 406 12.77 -42.31 -15.51
N ILE A 407 12.94 -41.74 -16.70
CA ILE A 407 13.29 -40.31 -16.87
C ILE A 407 12.16 -39.43 -16.36
N ALA A 408 10.92 -39.75 -16.71
CA ALA A 408 9.74 -39.04 -16.23
C ALA A 408 9.63 -39.07 -14.70
N ALA A 409 9.85 -40.22 -14.07
CA ALA A 409 9.85 -40.38 -12.62
C ALA A 409 10.94 -39.55 -11.94
N GLN A 410 12.16 -39.53 -12.50
CA GLN A 410 13.26 -38.69 -11.99
C GLN A 410 12.94 -37.19 -12.14
N LEU A 411 12.37 -36.80 -13.30
CA LEU A 411 11.94 -35.42 -13.50
C LEU A 411 10.85 -35.03 -12.50
N ALA A 412 9.81 -35.87 -12.34
CA ALA A 412 8.77 -35.60 -11.34
C ALA A 412 9.32 -35.39 -9.94
N SER A 413 10.32 -36.17 -9.54
CA SER A 413 10.97 -35.99 -8.23
C SER A 413 11.74 -34.65 -8.11
N LYS A 414 12.27 -34.12 -9.21
CA LYS A 414 12.94 -32.82 -9.24
C LYS A 414 11.98 -31.63 -9.22
N PHE A 415 10.73 -31.83 -9.63
CA PHE A 415 9.68 -30.83 -9.54
C PHE A 415 8.98 -30.81 -8.17
N ASN A 416 9.34 -31.68 -7.23
CA ASN A 416 8.91 -31.60 -5.85
C ASN A 416 9.80 -30.59 -5.10
N VAL A 417 9.32 -29.36 -4.96
CA VAL A 417 10.05 -28.29 -4.29
C VAL A 417 9.46 -28.07 -2.91
N ASP A 418 10.22 -28.45 -1.87
CA ASP A 418 9.96 -28.06 -0.49
C ASP A 418 10.47 -26.63 -0.27
N TYR A 419 9.55 -25.71 0.04
CA TYR A 419 9.89 -24.32 0.33
C TYR A 419 9.78 -23.97 1.82
N GLY A 420 9.60 -24.93 2.72
CA GLY A 420 9.36 -24.72 4.15
C GLY A 420 10.44 -23.88 4.83
N VAL A 421 11.71 -24.22 4.63
CA VAL A 421 12.84 -23.47 5.21
C VAL A 421 12.96 -22.06 4.62
N ALA A 422 12.78 -21.95 3.30
CA ALA A 422 12.78 -20.64 2.63
C ALA A 422 11.63 -19.75 3.11
N TYR A 423 10.48 -20.34 3.38
CA TYR A 423 9.31 -19.69 3.92
C TYR A 423 9.58 -19.11 5.32
N ASP A 424 10.10 -19.90 6.25
CA ASP A 424 10.39 -19.45 7.61
C ASP A 424 11.46 -18.35 7.64
N ASN A 425 12.46 -18.43 6.79
CA ASN A 425 13.47 -17.39 6.61
C ASN A 425 12.86 -16.10 6.06
N LEU A 426 11.95 -16.21 5.08
CA LEU A 426 11.25 -15.06 4.51
C LEU A 426 10.37 -14.38 5.55
N LEU A 427 9.60 -15.13 6.35
CA LEU A 427 8.79 -14.59 7.44
C LEU A 427 9.64 -13.81 8.45
N SER A 428 10.75 -14.40 8.89
CA SER A 428 11.65 -13.76 9.84
C SER A 428 12.27 -12.48 9.29
N ALA A 429 12.77 -12.52 8.06
CA ALA A 429 13.37 -11.36 7.40
C ALA A 429 12.34 -10.25 7.13
N ALA A 430 11.13 -10.59 6.75
CA ALA A 430 10.04 -9.64 6.53
C ALA A 430 9.62 -8.95 7.84
N ASN A 431 9.43 -9.71 8.92
CA ASN A 431 9.08 -9.18 10.23
C ASN A 431 10.15 -8.22 10.76
N ALA A 432 11.43 -8.54 10.59
CA ALA A 432 12.53 -7.66 10.97
C ALA A 432 12.55 -6.32 10.20
N LYS A 433 12.04 -6.29 8.96
CA LYS A 433 11.92 -5.07 8.16
C LYS A 433 10.66 -4.28 8.43
N LEU A 434 9.61 -4.93 8.95
CA LEU A 434 8.33 -4.30 9.28
C LEU A 434 8.36 -3.59 10.64
N ASP A 435 9.28 -3.92 11.53
CA ASP A 435 9.49 -3.21 12.80
C ASP A 435 10.74 -2.36 12.73
N ARG A 436 10.56 -1.06 12.50
CA ARG A 436 11.68 -0.12 12.33
C ARG A 436 11.31 1.32 12.66
N PRO A 437 12.27 2.13 13.14
CA PRO A 437 12.09 3.56 13.22
C PRO A 437 11.97 4.16 11.81
N LEU A 438 11.11 5.16 11.69
CA LEU A 438 10.93 6.01 10.52
C LEU A 438 11.53 7.41 10.83
N LYS A 439 11.38 8.34 9.88
CA LYS A 439 11.80 9.74 10.08
C LYS A 439 10.84 10.48 11.02
N ASP A 440 11.34 11.58 11.59
CA ASP A 440 10.54 12.57 12.33
C ASP A 440 9.80 12.01 13.57
N GLY A 441 10.41 11.02 14.25
CA GLY A 441 9.85 10.43 15.47
C GLY A 441 8.76 9.39 15.25
N PHE A 442 8.50 9.02 14.00
CA PHE A 442 7.60 7.92 13.67
C PHE A 442 8.29 6.56 13.80
N ARG A 443 7.50 5.54 14.09
CA ARG A 443 7.91 4.15 14.10
C ARG A 443 6.90 3.31 13.34
N MET A 444 7.39 2.38 12.54
CA MET A 444 6.56 1.36 11.91
C MET A 444 6.65 0.08 12.75
N GLU A 445 5.49 -0.47 13.11
CA GLU A 445 5.34 -1.78 13.71
C GLU A 445 4.47 -2.62 12.78
N GLY A 446 5.02 -3.72 12.30
CA GLY A 446 4.28 -4.63 11.45
C GLY A 446 4.57 -6.09 11.80
N HIS A 447 3.58 -6.92 11.56
CA HIS A 447 3.68 -8.35 11.76
C HIS A 447 3.11 -9.09 10.57
N LEU A 448 3.94 -9.85 9.87
CA LEU A 448 3.52 -10.79 8.84
C LEU A 448 2.98 -12.05 9.53
N ALA A 449 1.67 -12.20 9.53
CA ALA A 449 0.99 -13.31 10.18
C ALA A 449 1.07 -14.59 9.36
N SER A 450 0.94 -14.47 8.02
CA SER A 450 1.04 -15.60 7.11
C SER A 450 1.59 -15.18 5.75
N ALA A 451 2.33 -16.08 5.12
CA ALA A 451 2.64 -16.04 3.71
C ALA A 451 2.45 -17.46 3.15
N GLY A 452 1.99 -17.59 1.93
CA GLY A 452 1.75 -18.92 1.34
C GLY A 452 1.45 -18.81 -0.14
N LEU A 453 1.41 -19.97 -0.79
CA LEU A 453 1.04 -20.05 -2.20
C LEU A 453 -0.48 -19.99 -2.32
N ALA A 454 -0.98 -19.02 -3.09
CA ALA A 454 -2.41 -18.81 -3.30
C ALA A 454 -2.94 -19.52 -4.56
N GLY A 455 -2.04 -19.87 -5.49
CA GLY A 455 -2.43 -20.57 -6.70
C GLY A 455 -1.33 -20.59 -7.76
N VAL A 456 -1.58 -21.35 -8.82
CA VAL A 456 -0.74 -21.43 -10.00
C VAL A 456 -1.60 -21.23 -11.24
N SER A 457 -1.07 -20.58 -12.24
CA SER A 457 -1.68 -20.43 -13.58
C SER A 457 -0.62 -20.62 -14.64
N LEU A 458 -1.05 -21.09 -15.80
CA LEU A 458 -0.20 -21.38 -16.94
C LEU A 458 -0.60 -20.53 -18.17
N PRO A 459 -0.40 -19.20 -18.13
CA PRO A 459 -0.61 -18.36 -19.31
C PRO A 459 0.39 -18.67 -20.44
N ALA A 460 0.24 -17.99 -21.58
CA ALA A 460 1.03 -18.29 -22.78
C ALA A 460 2.53 -18.04 -22.66
N ASP A 461 2.93 -17.16 -21.75
CA ASP A 461 4.29 -16.63 -21.64
C ASP A 461 5.09 -17.15 -20.42
N GLY A 462 4.50 -18.01 -19.60
CA GLY A 462 5.22 -18.59 -18.45
C GLY A 462 4.30 -19.20 -17.40
N VAL A 463 4.89 -19.71 -16.34
CA VAL A 463 4.17 -20.16 -15.14
C VAL A 463 4.02 -18.99 -14.19
N VAL A 464 2.82 -18.73 -13.70
CA VAL A 464 2.55 -17.71 -12.67
C VAL A 464 2.19 -18.40 -11.37
N ILE A 465 2.96 -18.13 -10.34
CA ILE A 465 2.74 -18.64 -8.98
C ILE A 465 2.35 -17.45 -8.11
N ALA A 466 1.15 -17.47 -7.53
CA ALA A 466 0.70 -16.42 -6.63
C ALA A 466 1.15 -16.71 -5.20
N VAL A 467 1.85 -15.75 -4.59
CA VAL A 467 2.17 -15.74 -3.16
C VAL A 467 1.24 -14.75 -2.48
N ARG A 468 0.48 -15.18 -1.47
CA ARG A 468 -0.33 -14.32 -0.63
C ARG A 468 0.37 -14.08 0.69
N ALA A 469 0.48 -12.83 1.09
CA ALA A 469 1.03 -12.40 2.36
C ALA A 469 0.00 -11.56 3.10
N SER A 470 -0.27 -11.88 4.36
CA SER A 470 -1.21 -11.14 5.19
C SER A 470 -0.63 -10.87 6.58
N GLY A 471 -1.05 -9.76 7.18
CA GLY A 471 -0.53 -9.35 8.47
C GLY A 471 -1.12 -8.03 8.95
N GLU A 472 -0.45 -7.45 9.94
CA GLU A 472 -0.83 -6.18 10.56
C GLU A 472 0.26 -5.12 10.34
N LEU A 473 -0.17 -3.85 10.24
CA LEU A 473 0.72 -2.72 10.05
C LEU A 473 0.22 -1.50 10.85
N LYS A 474 1.11 -0.95 11.67
CA LYS A 474 0.87 0.26 12.44
C LYS A 474 1.99 1.27 12.20
N ILE A 475 1.62 2.54 12.18
CA ILE A 475 2.55 3.66 12.19
C ILE A 475 2.28 4.46 13.45
N LEU A 476 3.26 4.54 14.33
CA LEU A 476 3.16 5.09 15.67
C LEU A 476 3.94 6.40 15.76
N TYR A 477 3.42 7.35 16.52
CA TYR A 477 4.11 8.57 16.88
C TYR A 477 3.94 8.84 18.37
N GLY A 478 5.04 8.96 19.12
CA GLY A 478 5.03 9.28 20.55
C GLY A 478 4.36 8.21 21.44
N LEU A 479 4.42 6.95 21.00
CA LEU A 479 3.90 5.77 21.71
C LEU A 479 5.02 4.77 21.97
#